data_e66418effb29bad7d4d53e776ab7dc1f
#
_entry.id   e66418effb29bad7d4d53e776ab7dc1f
#
_cell.length_a   1.000
_cell.length_b   1.000
_cell.length_c   1.000
_cell.angle_alpha   90.00
_cell.angle_beta   90.00
_cell.angle_gamma   90.00
#
_symmetry.space_group_name_H-M   'P 1'
#
loop_
_entity.id
_entity.type
_entity.pdbx_description
1 polymer ?
#
loop_
_entity_poly.entity_id
_entity_poly.type
_entity_poly.pdbx_seq_one_letter_code
_entity_poly.pdbx_strand_id
1 'polypeptide(L)'
;MQATFDAANFVQCGVRPFSQGYHLLRPYLVYLQVKDALAATGEVVPAGQGDGQVRPTLAALRDSGFEGFVSLEPHLARAGRHGGFSGPEGFARASRALKSILNDLAISWR
;
A
#
# COMPACT_ATOMS: atom_id res chain seq x y z
N MET A 1 4.66 -15.37 15.36
CA MET A 1 4.48 -13.93 15.12
C MET A 1 3.95 -13.73 13.70
N GLN A 2 2.99 -12.87 13.53
CA GLN A 2 2.44 -12.50 12.22
C GLN A 2 2.48 -10.99 12.06
N ALA A 3 2.66 -10.50 10.83
CA ALA A 3 2.79 -9.08 10.55
C ALA A 3 1.82 -8.62 9.46
N THR A 4 1.35 -7.38 9.62
CA THR A 4 0.67 -6.61 8.59
C THR A 4 1.63 -5.55 8.05
N PHE A 5 1.65 -5.36 6.75
CA PHE A 5 2.49 -4.36 6.09
C PHE A 5 1.62 -3.23 5.54
N ASP A 6 1.89 -2.01 5.95
CA ASP A 6 1.25 -0.79 5.48
C ASP A 6 2.32 0.20 5.02
N ALA A 7 2.44 0.40 3.73
CA ALA A 7 3.50 1.21 3.13
C ALA A 7 3.45 2.68 3.57
N ALA A 8 2.25 3.28 3.63
CA ALA A 8 2.13 4.69 3.99
C ALA A 8 2.62 4.97 5.41
N ASN A 9 2.39 4.05 6.34
CA ASN A 9 2.85 4.21 7.71
C ASN A 9 4.39 4.28 7.78
N PHE A 10 5.09 3.48 6.97
CA PHE A 10 6.55 3.58 6.85
C PHE A 10 6.98 4.93 6.28
N VAL A 11 6.35 5.36 5.18
CA VAL A 11 6.66 6.65 4.53
C VAL A 11 6.49 7.81 5.50
N GLN A 12 5.40 7.82 6.26
CA GLN A 12 5.11 8.87 7.24
C GLN A 12 6.10 8.88 8.42
N CYS A 13 6.81 7.78 8.64
CA CYS A 13 7.90 7.68 9.61
C CYS A 13 9.28 7.91 8.98
N GLY A 14 9.37 8.30 7.72
CA GLY A 14 10.63 8.58 7.04
C GLY A 14 11.38 7.33 6.58
N VAL A 15 10.70 6.20 6.46
CA VAL A 15 11.29 4.91 6.06
C VAL A 15 10.82 4.55 4.65
N ARG A 16 11.71 4.03 3.82
CA ARG A 16 11.36 3.46 2.52
C ARG A 16 10.82 2.05 2.70
N PRO A 17 9.53 1.80 2.44
CA PRO A 17 8.88 0.56 2.89
C PRO A 17 9.50 -0.71 2.30
N PHE A 18 9.68 -0.76 0.98
CA PHE A 18 10.24 -1.94 0.32
C PHE A 18 11.73 -2.07 0.57
N SER A 19 12.48 -0.99 0.33
CA SER A 19 13.96 -1.02 0.40
C SER A 19 14.50 -1.28 1.80
N GLN A 20 13.79 -0.83 2.84
CA GLN A 20 14.28 -0.85 4.22
C GLN A 20 13.46 -1.74 5.16
N GLY A 21 12.20 -2.02 4.85
CA GLY A 21 11.29 -2.71 5.76
C GLY A 21 10.81 -4.07 5.31
N TYR A 22 10.54 -4.23 4.03
CA TYR A 22 9.87 -5.41 3.50
C TYR A 22 10.57 -6.72 3.85
N HIS A 23 11.87 -6.82 3.61
CA HIS A 23 12.61 -8.06 3.83
C HIS A 23 12.65 -8.50 5.29
N LEU A 24 12.57 -7.55 6.22
CA LEU A 24 12.52 -7.85 7.65
C LEU A 24 11.19 -8.46 8.07
N LEU A 25 10.11 -7.99 7.45
CA LEU A 25 8.75 -8.44 7.79
C LEU A 25 8.28 -9.62 6.96
N ARG A 26 8.88 -9.85 5.78
CA ARG A 26 8.42 -10.86 4.83
C ARG A 26 8.20 -12.24 5.45
N PRO A 27 9.08 -12.78 6.32
CA PRO A 27 8.87 -14.10 6.93
C PRO A 27 7.59 -14.19 7.78
N TYR A 28 7.07 -13.07 8.24
CA TYR A 28 5.92 -13.00 9.15
C TYR A 28 4.68 -12.42 8.48
N LEU A 29 4.80 -11.99 7.22
CA LEU A 29 3.77 -11.23 6.53
C LEU A 29 2.61 -12.12 6.12
N VAL A 30 1.41 -11.81 6.63
CA VAL A 30 0.17 -12.52 6.32
C VAL A 30 -0.89 -11.60 5.72
N TYR A 31 -0.68 -10.30 5.77
CA TYR A 31 -1.68 -9.31 5.41
C TYR A 31 -1.01 -8.05 4.88
N LEU A 32 -1.43 -7.61 3.69
CA LEU A 32 -0.98 -6.34 3.11
C LEU A 32 -2.13 -5.34 3.11
N GLN A 33 -1.90 -4.20 3.73
CA GLN A 33 -2.81 -3.07 3.71
C GLN A 33 -2.28 -2.03 2.72
N VAL A 34 -3.01 -1.80 1.63
CA VAL A 34 -2.57 -0.90 0.57
C VAL A 34 -2.99 0.52 0.88
N LYS A 35 -2.00 1.32 1.18
CA LYS A 35 -2.08 2.76 1.37
C LYS A 35 -0.75 3.36 0.96
N ASP A 36 -0.78 4.43 0.18
CA ASP A 36 0.42 5.11 -0.30
C ASP A 36 0.47 6.54 0.23
N ALA A 37 1.65 7.11 0.32
CA ALA A 37 1.82 8.46 0.82
C ALA A 37 3.04 9.14 0.20
N LEU A 38 3.01 10.46 0.18
CA LEU A 38 4.14 11.28 -0.23
C LEU A 38 5.09 11.51 0.95
N ALA A 39 6.37 11.23 0.75
CA ALA A 39 7.39 11.40 1.79
C ALA A 39 7.55 12.87 2.20
N ALA A 40 7.41 13.80 1.24
CA ALA A 40 7.61 15.22 1.49
C ALA A 40 6.55 15.82 2.42
N THR A 41 5.30 15.33 2.38
CA THR A 41 4.17 15.94 3.09
C THR A 41 3.45 14.98 4.04
N GLY A 42 3.63 13.66 3.89
CA GLY A 42 2.84 12.64 4.58
C GLY A 42 1.43 12.47 4.02
N GLU A 43 1.09 13.21 2.96
CA GLU A 43 -0.24 13.14 2.35
C GLU A 43 -0.49 11.76 1.74
N VAL A 44 -1.68 11.19 2.03
CA VAL A 44 -2.10 9.92 1.45
C VAL A 44 -2.56 10.15 0.02
N VAL A 45 -2.09 9.30 -0.89
CA VAL A 45 -2.37 9.36 -2.33
C VAL A 45 -2.77 7.96 -2.83
N PRO A 46 -3.36 7.85 -4.02
CA PRO A 46 -3.64 6.54 -4.61
C PRO A 46 -2.38 5.70 -4.77
N ALA A 47 -2.53 4.37 -4.65
CA ALA A 47 -1.44 3.43 -4.75
C ALA A 47 -0.62 3.64 -6.04
N GLY A 48 0.70 3.68 -5.89
CA GLY A 48 1.63 3.90 -6.98
C GLY A 48 1.92 5.36 -7.30
N GLN A 49 1.23 6.30 -6.68
CA GLN A 49 1.42 7.74 -6.90
C GLN A 49 2.26 8.40 -5.79
N GLY A 50 2.65 7.65 -4.79
CA GLY A 50 3.47 8.12 -3.68
C GLY A 50 4.82 7.44 -3.60
N ASP A 51 5.42 7.53 -2.42
CA ASP A 51 6.75 7.01 -2.10
C ASP A 51 6.70 5.67 -1.36
N GLY A 52 5.54 5.02 -1.32
CA GLY A 52 5.32 3.77 -0.60
C GLY A 52 5.90 2.53 -1.26
N GLN A 53 6.51 2.65 -2.44
CA GLN A 53 7.10 1.52 -3.15
C GLN A 53 6.10 0.36 -3.31
N VAL A 54 4.84 0.67 -3.64
CA VAL A 54 3.76 -0.31 -3.70
C VAL A 54 3.98 -1.32 -4.82
N ARG A 55 4.42 -0.87 -6.01
CA ARG A 55 4.69 -1.77 -7.14
C ARG A 55 5.77 -2.81 -6.84
N PRO A 56 6.97 -2.44 -6.37
CA PRO A 56 7.99 -3.45 -6.04
C PRO A 56 7.55 -4.38 -4.92
N THR A 57 6.79 -3.89 -3.93
CA THR A 57 6.25 -4.74 -2.85
C THR A 57 5.29 -5.79 -3.40
N LEU A 58 4.32 -5.39 -4.22
CA LEU A 58 3.36 -6.32 -4.83
C LEU A 58 4.06 -7.30 -5.78
N ALA A 59 5.03 -6.84 -6.57
CA ALA A 59 5.80 -7.72 -7.44
C ALA A 59 6.58 -8.78 -6.66
N ALA A 60 7.22 -8.41 -5.55
CA ALA A 60 7.93 -9.35 -4.70
C ALA A 60 7.00 -10.36 -4.03
N LEU A 61 5.81 -9.91 -3.58
CA LEU A 61 4.80 -10.81 -3.02
C LEU A 61 4.30 -11.83 -4.05
N ARG A 62 4.01 -11.37 -5.27
CA ARG A 62 3.65 -12.24 -6.40
C ARG A 62 4.72 -13.30 -6.64
N ASP A 63 5.97 -12.87 -6.76
CA ASP A 63 7.09 -13.76 -7.08
C ASP A 63 7.36 -14.77 -5.98
N SER A 64 7.03 -14.46 -4.74
CA SER A 64 7.18 -15.36 -3.59
C SER A 64 5.96 -16.26 -3.35
N GLY A 65 4.93 -16.19 -4.18
CA GLY A 65 3.73 -17.02 -4.03
C GLY A 65 2.85 -16.64 -2.85
N PHE A 66 2.81 -15.36 -2.49
CA PHE A 66 1.97 -14.87 -1.38
C PHE A 66 0.49 -15.10 -1.66
N GLU A 67 -0.23 -15.72 -0.71
CA GLU A 67 -1.66 -16.02 -0.80
C GLU A 67 -2.48 -15.37 0.34
N GLY A 68 -1.93 -14.38 1.01
CA GLY A 68 -2.60 -13.69 2.10
C GLY A 68 -3.63 -12.66 1.61
N PHE A 69 -4.22 -11.98 2.55
CA PHE A 69 -5.18 -10.91 2.25
C PHE A 69 -4.48 -9.61 1.85
N VAL A 70 -5.09 -8.92 0.90
CA VAL A 70 -4.72 -7.57 0.50
C VAL A 70 -5.96 -6.70 0.65
N SER A 71 -5.89 -5.70 1.49
CA SER A 71 -6.97 -4.73 1.67
C SER A 71 -6.57 -3.35 1.17
N LEU A 72 -7.57 -2.55 0.91
CA LEU A 72 -7.42 -1.16 0.49
C LEU A 72 -7.82 -0.25 1.64
N GLU A 73 -6.93 0.67 2.01
CA GLU A 73 -7.20 1.72 2.99
C GLU A 73 -6.96 3.10 2.34
N PRO A 74 -7.98 3.68 1.69
CA PRO A 74 -7.76 4.81 0.81
C PRO A 74 -7.35 6.12 1.48
N HIS A 75 -8.03 6.56 2.52
CA HIS A 75 -7.75 7.80 3.27
C HIS A 75 -7.43 9.02 2.40
N LEU A 76 -8.07 9.13 1.22
CA LEU A 76 -7.73 10.18 0.24
C LEU A 76 -8.37 11.53 0.54
N ALA A 77 -9.40 11.60 1.39
CA ALA A 77 -9.98 12.86 1.83
C ALA A 77 -9.27 13.36 3.08
N ARG A 78 -9.06 14.66 3.16
CA ARG A 78 -8.44 15.27 4.34
C ARG A 78 -9.39 15.28 5.52
N ALA A 79 -8.96 14.63 6.60
CA ALA A 79 -9.54 14.81 7.92
C ALA A 79 -8.38 14.68 8.92
N GLY A 80 -7.86 15.80 9.40
CA GLY A 80 -6.70 15.83 10.27
C GLY A 80 -5.38 15.97 9.54
N ARG A 81 -4.28 15.58 10.19
CA ARG A 81 -2.91 15.90 9.77
C ARG A 81 -2.44 15.12 8.54
N HIS A 82 -2.81 13.86 8.41
CA HIS A 82 -2.28 12.93 7.39
C HIS A 82 -3.37 12.34 6.48
N GLY A 83 -4.48 13.02 6.32
CA GLY A 83 -5.60 12.50 5.57
C GLY A 83 -6.69 11.95 6.47
N GLY A 84 -7.69 11.25 5.93
CA GLY A 84 -8.81 10.77 6.71
C GLY A 84 -9.83 10.02 5.89
N PHE A 85 -11.07 10.42 5.97
CA PHE A 85 -12.18 9.74 5.32
C PHE A 85 -12.21 9.99 3.80
N SER A 86 -12.40 8.93 3.01
CA SER A 86 -12.33 8.99 1.55
C SER A 86 -13.67 9.19 0.85
N GLY A 87 -14.76 8.74 1.41
CA GLY A 87 -16.04 8.68 0.75
C GLY A 87 -16.09 7.75 -0.47
N PRO A 88 -17.26 7.61 -1.12
CA PRO A 88 -17.44 6.68 -2.25
C PRO A 88 -16.53 6.98 -3.45
N GLU A 89 -16.38 8.26 -3.82
CA GLU A 89 -15.52 8.65 -4.95
C GLU A 89 -14.04 8.41 -4.67
N GLY A 90 -13.59 8.74 -3.47
CA GLY A 90 -12.22 8.48 -3.04
C GLY A 90 -11.92 6.99 -3.02
N PHE A 91 -12.83 6.19 -2.50
CA PHE A 91 -12.71 4.73 -2.52
C PHE A 91 -12.63 4.18 -3.94
N ALA A 92 -13.49 4.63 -4.84
CA ALA A 92 -13.48 4.20 -6.24
C ALA A 92 -12.16 4.58 -6.93
N ARG A 93 -11.63 5.77 -6.68
CA ARG A 93 -10.33 6.22 -7.20
C ARG A 93 -9.18 5.34 -6.69
N ALA A 94 -9.16 5.06 -5.41
CA ALA A 94 -8.15 4.20 -4.79
C ALA A 94 -8.23 2.76 -5.31
N SER A 95 -9.44 2.24 -5.47
CA SER A 95 -9.68 0.89 -6.02
C SER A 95 -9.18 0.76 -7.46
N ARG A 96 -9.46 1.75 -8.31
CA ARG A 96 -8.96 1.75 -9.69
C ARG A 96 -7.44 1.78 -9.74
N ALA A 97 -6.80 2.59 -8.90
CA ALA A 97 -5.35 2.68 -8.84
C ALA A 97 -4.71 1.34 -8.46
N LEU A 98 -5.22 0.67 -7.42
CA LEU A 98 -4.72 -0.64 -7.02
C LEU A 98 -4.95 -1.70 -8.10
N LYS A 99 -6.15 -1.78 -8.66
CA LYS A 99 -6.48 -2.75 -9.71
C LYS A 99 -5.61 -2.55 -10.96
N SER A 100 -5.29 -1.32 -11.32
CA SER A 100 -4.38 -1.02 -12.42
C SER A 100 -2.99 -1.62 -12.17
N ILE A 101 -2.46 -1.48 -10.97
CA ILE A 101 -1.17 -2.08 -10.60
C ILE A 101 -1.23 -3.60 -10.66
N LEU A 102 -2.28 -4.20 -10.10
CA LEU A 102 -2.46 -5.65 -10.10
C LEU A 102 -2.54 -6.20 -11.52
N ASN A 103 -3.24 -5.51 -12.42
CA ASN A 103 -3.31 -5.88 -13.83
C ASN A 103 -1.94 -5.79 -14.50
N ASP A 104 -1.20 -4.69 -14.29
CA ASP A 104 0.15 -4.50 -14.85
C ASP A 104 1.11 -5.60 -14.40
N LEU A 105 0.97 -6.06 -13.17
CA LEU A 105 1.82 -7.11 -12.58
C LEU A 105 1.29 -8.53 -12.84
N ALA A 106 0.20 -8.68 -13.57
CA ALA A 106 -0.47 -9.96 -13.83
C ALA A 106 -0.84 -10.72 -12.54
N ILE A 107 -1.29 -9.98 -11.52
CA ILE A 107 -1.75 -10.56 -10.26
C ILE A 107 -3.25 -10.77 -10.32
N SER A 108 -3.71 -12.01 -10.09
CA SER A 108 -5.12 -12.34 -9.97
C SER A 108 -5.61 -12.07 -8.56
N TRP A 109 -6.87 -11.62 -8.44
CA TRP A 109 -7.51 -11.41 -7.14
C TRP A 109 -8.97 -11.87 -7.18
N ARG A 110 -9.53 -12.03 -6.02
CA ARG A 110 -10.95 -12.37 -5.82
C ARG A 110 -11.61 -11.39 -4.88
#